data_57232309f864f167ee64431b41f2c085
#
_entry.id   57232309f864f167ee64431b41f2c085
#
_cell.length_a   1.000
_cell.length_b   1.000
_cell.length_c   1.000
_cell.angle_alpha   90.00
_cell.angle_beta   90.00
_cell.angle_gamma   90.00
#
_symmetry.space_group_name_H-M   'P 1'
#
loop_
_entity.id
_entity.type
_entity.pdbx_description
1 polymer ?
#
loop_
_entity_poly.entity_id
_entity_poly.type
_entity_poly.pdbx_seq_one_letter_code
_entity_poly.pdbx_strand_id
1 'polypeptide(L)'
;MEIVLANVNAGVISIDSQGHITTINKSAQKLLGLKTERIIGRNFRDIVTPDYQPMIKGILKELIGSGKDSIRKQVSLPAGDTKIILLVNVTTLKDEHNEFMGTVVVFDDLTQLLKAQRMAAWREVARRIAHEIKNPLTPIQLSAQRLRRRYLDRFSADDIVFDECTTM
;
A
#
# COMPACT_ATOMS: atom_id res chain seq x y z
N MET A 1 21.32 -2.49 -23.66
CA MET A 1 20.11 -1.93 -23.02
C MET A 1 19.43 -2.91 -22.05
N GLU A 2 19.48 -4.22 -22.27
CA GLU A 2 18.90 -5.24 -21.36
C GLU A 2 19.50 -5.28 -19.95
N ILE A 3 20.79 -5.01 -19.76
CA ILE A 3 21.47 -5.11 -18.46
C ILE A 3 21.00 -4.02 -17.48
N VAL A 4 20.65 -2.83 -17.98
CA VAL A 4 20.18 -1.72 -17.14
C VAL A 4 18.78 -1.99 -16.60
N LEU A 5 17.89 -2.60 -17.41
CA LEU A 5 16.52 -2.93 -17.03
C LEU A 5 16.44 -4.13 -16.06
N ALA A 6 17.47 -4.98 -16.01
CA ALA A 6 17.51 -6.16 -15.13
C ALA A 6 17.75 -5.83 -13.65
N ASN A 7 18.36 -4.67 -13.36
CA ASN A 7 18.73 -4.25 -11.99
C ASN A 7 17.79 -3.18 -11.41
N VAL A 8 16.73 -2.78 -12.11
CA VAL A 8 15.72 -1.85 -11.59
C VAL A 8 14.68 -2.65 -10.81
N ASN A 9 14.43 -2.27 -9.55
CA ASN A 9 13.40 -2.89 -8.72
C ASN A 9 11.97 -2.65 -9.27
N ALA A 10 11.82 -1.63 -10.11
CA ALA A 10 10.57 -1.34 -10.81
C ALA A 10 10.28 -2.37 -11.92
N GLY A 11 9.04 -2.75 -12.06
CA GLY A 11 8.56 -3.52 -13.21
C GLY A 11 8.49 -2.63 -14.45
N VAL A 12 8.99 -3.11 -15.59
CA VAL A 12 8.94 -2.40 -16.87
C VAL A 12 8.37 -3.31 -17.94
N ILE A 13 7.38 -2.78 -18.67
CA ILE A 13 6.76 -3.42 -19.85
C ILE A 13 6.76 -2.39 -20.97
N SER A 14 7.21 -2.81 -22.17
CA SER A 14 7.06 -2.02 -23.40
C SER A 14 6.05 -2.68 -24.33
N ILE A 15 5.23 -1.86 -24.97
CA ILE A 15 4.14 -2.26 -25.84
C ILE A 15 4.27 -1.46 -27.14
N ASP A 16 4.17 -2.10 -28.30
CA ASP A 16 4.22 -1.43 -29.60
C ASP A 16 2.92 -0.65 -29.93
N SER A 17 2.91 0.00 -31.09
CA SER A 17 1.75 0.76 -31.56
C SER A 17 0.51 -0.08 -31.83
N GLN A 18 0.65 -1.41 -32.02
CA GLN A 18 -0.44 -2.36 -32.23
C GLN A 18 -0.91 -3.03 -30.93
N GLY A 19 -0.23 -2.77 -29.82
CA GLY A 19 -0.56 -3.33 -28.52
C GLY A 19 0.14 -4.64 -28.19
N HIS A 20 1.17 -5.06 -28.95
CA HIS A 20 1.95 -6.24 -28.63
C HIS A 20 3.05 -5.93 -27.64
N ILE A 21 3.24 -6.80 -26.66
CA ILE A 21 4.31 -6.66 -25.68
C ILE A 21 5.64 -6.97 -26.34
N THR A 22 6.53 -5.98 -26.34
CA THR A 22 7.87 -6.08 -26.93
C THR A 22 8.94 -6.41 -25.90
N THR A 23 8.78 -5.92 -24.66
CA THR A 23 9.76 -6.12 -23.59
C THR A 23 9.05 -6.27 -22.26
N ILE A 24 9.60 -7.13 -21.39
CA ILE A 24 9.24 -7.24 -19.98
C ILE A 24 10.48 -7.55 -19.17
N ASN A 25 10.74 -6.79 -18.08
CA ASN A 25 11.86 -7.06 -17.22
C ASN A 25 11.52 -8.11 -16.13
N LYS A 26 12.55 -8.62 -15.44
CA LYS A 26 12.40 -9.64 -14.37
C LYS A 26 11.52 -9.17 -13.21
N SER A 27 11.58 -7.89 -12.85
CA SER A 27 10.75 -7.32 -11.79
C SER A 27 9.28 -7.33 -12.15
N ALA A 28 8.93 -6.95 -13.40
CA ALA A 28 7.57 -7.03 -13.91
C ALA A 28 7.02 -8.45 -13.91
N GLN A 29 7.83 -9.42 -14.33
CA GLN A 29 7.44 -10.83 -14.32
C GLN A 29 7.10 -11.31 -12.91
N LYS A 30 7.94 -10.98 -11.93
CA LYS A 30 7.71 -11.36 -10.52
C LYS A 30 6.47 -10.69 -9.94
N LEU A 31 6.32 -9.38 -10.14
CA LEU A 31 5.21 -8.60 -9.57
C LEU A 31 3.84 -9.01 -10.15
N LEU A 32 3.80 -9.34 -11.43
CA LEU A 32 2.56 -9.70 -12.12
C LEU A 32 2.35 -11.22 -12.25
N GLY A 33 3.29 -12.04 -11.79
CA GLY A 33 3.23 -13.50 -11.91
C GLY A 33 3.27 -14.00 -13.37
N LEU A 34 3.88 -13.23 -14.26
CA LEU A 34 3.91 -13.51 -15.71
C LEU A 34 5.23 -14.19 -16.12
N LYS A 35 5.18 -15.06 -17.14
CA LYS A 35 6.36 -15.70 -17.74
C LYS A 35 6.64 -15.11 -19.11
N THR A 36 7.88 -14.65 -19.36
CA THR A 36 8.32 -13.98 -20.61
C THR A 36 7.94 -14.75 -21.87
N GLU A 37 8.24 -16.06 -21.89
CA GLU A 37 8.04 -16.94 -23.05
C GLU A 37 6.60 -17.00 -23.54
N ARG A 38 5.64 -16.63 -22.68
CA ARG A 38 4.21 -16.70 -22.98
C ARG A 38 3.58 -15.37 -23.36
N ILE A 39 4.30 -14.26 -23.23
CA ILE A 39 3.73 -12.91 -23.33
C ILE A 39 4.40 -12.00 -24.35
N ILE A 40 5.69 -12.18 -24.66
CA ILE A 40 6.35 -11.41 -25.72
C ILE A 40 5.67 -11.70 -27.06
N GLY A 41 5.37 -10.65 -27.82
CA GLY A 41 4.68 -10.70 -29.09
C GLY A 41 3.15 -10.89 -29.00
N ARG A 42 2.59 -11.09 -27.79
CA ARG A 42 1.13 -11.16 -27.61
C ARG A 42 0.54 -9.79 -27.35
N ASN A 43 -0.72 -9.61 -27.73
CA ASN A 43 -1.44 -8.39 -27.39
C ASN A 43 -1.70 -8.33 -25.88
N PHE A 44 -1.44 -7.15 -25.27
CA PHE A 44 -1.62 -6.96 -23.83
C PHE A 44 -3.08 -7.21 -23.38
N ARG A 45 -4.05 -6.98 -24.27
CA ARG A 45 -5.48 -7.20 -24.00
C ARG A 45 -5.82 -8.67 -23.77
N ASP A 46 -5.07 -9.59 -24.38
CA ASP A 46 -5.28 -11.04 -24.25
C ASP A 46 -4.65 -11.60 -22.97
N ILE A 47 -3.72 -10.84 -22.37
CA ILE A 47 -2.99 -11.22 -21.16
C ILE A 47 -3.65 -10.65 -19.91
N VAL A 48 -4.21 -9.45 -20.03
CA VAL A 48 -4.91 -8.79 -18.94
C VAL A 48 -6.24 -9.50 -18.65
N THR A 49 -6.39 -9.96 -17.41
CA THR A 49 -7.64 -10.57 -16.98
C THR A 49 -8.82 -9.61 -17.09
N PRO A 50 -10.04 -10.08 -17.33
CA PRO A 50 -11.23 -9.24 -17.50
C PRO A 50 -11.44 -8.22 -16.36
N ASP A 51 -11.08 -8.60 -15.12
CA ASP A 51 -11.25 -7.75 -13.95
C ASP A 51 -10.41 -6.46 -14.00
N TYR A 52 -9.27 -6.48 -14.69
CA TYR A 52 -8.38 -5.31 -14.79
C TYR A 52 -8.58 -4.51 -16.07
N GLN A 53 -9.31 -5.03 -17.06
CA GLN A 53 -9.56 -4.34 -18.32
C GLN A 53 -10.24 -2.96 -18.13
N PRO A 54 -11.26 -2.79 -17.25
CA PRO A 54 -11.88 -1.48 -17.03
C PRO A 54 -10.88 -0.45 -16.48
N MET A 55 -10.00 -0.87 -15.55
CA MET A 55 -8.98 -0.02 -14.98
C MET A 55 -7.97 0.44 -16.03
N ILE A 56 -7.47 -0.48 -16.86
CA ILE A 56 -6.51 -0.15 -17.92
C ILE A 56 -7.15 0.76 -18.96
N LYS A 57 -8.39 0.47 -19.39
CA LYS A 57 -9.14 1.35 -20.30
C LYS A 57 -9.29 2.76 -19.72
N GLY A 58 -9.55 2.86 -18.42
CA GLY A 58 -9.64 4.15 -17.71
C GLY A 58 -8.33 4.94 -17.76
N ILE A 59 -7.19 4.28 -17.48
CA ILE A 59 -5.85 4.90 -17.54
C ILE A 59 -5.53 5.37 -18.97
N LEU A 60 -5.77 4.52 -19.98
CA LEU A 60 -5.51 4.85 -21.37
C LEU A 60 -6.41 6.00 -21.86
N LYS A 61 -7.69 5.99 -21.49
CA LYS A 61 -8.63 7.08 -21.83
C LYS A 61 -8.18 8.40 -21.24
N GLU A 62 -7.73 8.39 -19.99
CA GLU A 62 -7.22 9.60 -19.32
C GLU A 62 -5.90 10.08 -19.97
N LEU A 63 -4.99 9.18 -20.30
CA LEU A 63 -3.74 9.52 -20.99
C LEU A 63 -4.04 10.22 -22.32
N ILE A 64 -4.91 9.64 -23.13
CA ILE A 64 -5.31 10.21 -24.45
C ILE A 64 -6.05 11.54 -24.25
N GLY A 65 -7.00 11.60 -23.30
CA GLY A 65 -7.83 12.79 -23.07
C GLY A 65 -7.10 13.96 -22.41
N SER A 66 -5.99 13.70 -21.71
CA SER A 66 -5.22 14.74 -21.01
C SER A 66 -4.28 15.52 -21.93
N GLY A 67 -4.00 15.04 -23.13
CA GLY A 67 -2.98 15.59 -24.02
C GLY A 67 -1.54 15.49 -23.50
N LYS A 68 -1.33 14.71 -22.42
CA LYS A 68 0.00 14.48 -21.81
C LYS A 68 0.64 13.23 -22.38
N ASP A 69 1.97 13.21 -22.45
CA ASP A 69 2.72 12.04 -22.88
C ASP A 69 2.88 10.98 -21.75
N SER A 70 2.54 11.32 -20.54
CA SER A 70 2.61 10.37 -19.41
C SER A 70 1.53 10.62 -18.38
N ILE A 71 1.12 9.53 -17.70
CA ILE A 71 0.21 9.55 -16.58
C ILE A 71 0.72 8.64 -15.46
N ARG A 72 0.58 9.08 -14.22
CA ARG A 72 0.96 8.33 -13.03
C ARG A 72 -0.27 8.05 -12.16
N LYS A 73 -0.49 6.79 -11.82
CA LYS A 73 -1.59 6.36 -10.95
C LYS A 73 -1.18 5.32 -9.95
N GLN A 74 -1.78 5.39 -8.76
CA GLN A 74 -1.71 4.32 -7.79
C GLN A 74 -2.87 3.36 -8.04
N VAL A 75 -2.56 2.07 -8.18
CA VAL A 75 -3.54 1.00 -8.38
C VAL A 75 -3.39 -0.05 -7.29
N SER A 76 -4.49 -0.68 -6.92
CA SER A 76 -4.50 -1.77 -5.94
C SER A 76 -4.94 -3.06 -6.64
N LEU A 77 -4.09 -4.07 -6.60
CA LEU A 77 -4.34 -5.39 -7.18
C LEU A 77 -4.54 -6.41 -6.07
N PRO A 78 -5.54 -7.31 -6.16
CA PRO A 78 -5.67 -8.44 -5.26
C PRO A 78 -4.50 -9.42 -5.46
N ALA A 79 -3.98 -9.94 -4.35
CA ALA A 79 -2.91 -10.94 -4.33
C ALA A 79 -3.23 -11.96 -3.23
N GLY A 80 -4.07 -12.95 -3.55
CA GLY A 80 -4.65 -13.85 -2.55
C GLY A 80 -5.48 -13.06 -1.53
N ASP A 81 -5.23 -13.29 -0.23
CA ASP A 81 -5.90 -12.60 0.87
C ASP A 81 -5.38 -11.18 1.14
N THR A 82 -4.37 -10.73 0.38
CA THR A 82 -3.75 -9.41 0.54
C THR A 82 -3.96 -8.55 -0.71
N LYS A 83 -3.53 -7.28 -0.63
CA LYS A 83 -3.50 -6.36 -1.77
C LYS A 83 -2.08 -5.89 -2.00
N ILE A 84 -1.67 -5.88 -3.27
CA ILE A 84 -0.45 -5.22 -3.73
C ILE A 84 -0.83 -3.82 -4.19
N ILE A 85 -0.06 -2.82 -3.77
CA ILE A 85 -0.27 -1.42 -4.15
C ILE A 85 0.87 -1.03 -5.08
N LEU A 86 0.53 -0.79 -6.34
CA LEU A 86 1.49 -0.40 -7.36
C LEU A 86 1.35 1.08 -7.71
N LEU A 87 2.47 1.77 -7.86
CA LEU A 87 2.54 3.06 -8.52
C LEU A 87 2.85 2.82 -9.99
N VAL A 88 1.89 3.05 -10.86
CA VAL A 88 1.99 2.80 -12.30
C VAL A 88 2.21 4.12 -13.02
N ASN A 89 3.25 4.18 -13.83
CA ASN A 89 3.52 5.28 -14.76
C ASN A 89 3.41 4.74 -16.19
N VAL A 90 2.51 5.30 -16.96
CA VAL A 90 2.29 4.95 -18.38
C VAL A 90 2.76 6.12 -19.22
N THR A 91 3.71 5.87 -20.11
CA THR A 91 4.31 6.89 -20.99
C THR A 91 4.16 6.47 -22.45
N THR A 92 3.66 7.35 -23.28
CA THR A 92 3.63 7.17 -24.74
C THR A 92 5.00 7.42 -25.33
N LEU A 93 5.40 6.54 -26.26
CA LEU A 93 6.59 6.73 -27.08
C LEU A 93 6.17 7.30 -28.43
N LYS A 94 6.88 8.32 -28.87
CA LYS A 94 6.69 8.98 -30.17
C LYS A 94 8.01 9.05 -30.90
N ASP A 95 7.95 9.06 -32.23
CA ASP A 95 9.13 9.26 -33.07
C ASP A 95 9.45 10.75 -33.27
N GLU A 96 10.45 11.04 -34.07
CA GLU A 96 10.89 12.41 -34.44
C GLU A 96 9.80 13.24 -35.16
N HIS A 97 8.81 12.57 -35.76
CA HIS A 97 7.67 13.19 -36.42
C HIS A 97 6.42 13.28 -35.52
N ASN A 98 6.59 12.99 -34.22
CA ASN A 98 5.52 12.96 -33.20
C ASN A 98 4.46 11.87 -33.43
N GLU A 99 4.79 10.85 -34.25
CA GLU A 99 3.92 9.69 -34.50
C GLU A 99 4.03 8.69 -33.36
N PHE A 100 2.90 8.08 -33.00
CA PHE A 100 2.83 7.11 -31.88
C PHE A 100 3.55 5.80 -32.22
N MET A 101 4.62 5.50 -31.49
CA MET A 101 5.40 4.27 -31.62
C MET A 101 4.98 3.16 -30.65
N GLY A 102 4.39 3.53 -29.53
CA GLY A 102 4.04 2.57 -28.49
C GLY A 102 3.94 3.19 -27.10
N THR A 103 3.99 2.32 -26.09
CA THR A 103 3.82 2.73 -24.69
C THR A 103 4.81 1.99 -23.81
N VAL A 104 5.40 2.69 -22.84
CA VAL A 104 6.16 2.10 -21.75
C VAL A 104 5.36 2.22 -20.47
N VAL A 105 5.21 1.10 -19.77
CA VAL A 105 4.59 1.02 -18.45
C VAL A 105 5.67 0.68 -17.44
N VAL A 106 5.84 1.55 -16.46
CA VAL A 106 6.74 1.36 -15.31
C VAL A 106 5.88 1.29 -14.06
N PHE A 107 6.14 0.31 -13.20
CA PHE A 107 5.40 0.16 -11.96
C PHE A 107 6.27 -0.26 -10.80
N ASP A 108 6.06 0.40 -9.66
CA ASP A 108 6.75 0.16 -8.41
C ASP A 108 5.79 -0.42 -7.36
N ASP A 109 6.25 -1.42 -6.61
CA ASP A 109 5.50 -1.94 -5.47
C ASP A 109 5.68 -1.05 -4.24
N LEU A 110 4.65 -0.30 -3.91
CA LEU A 110 4.59 0.55 -2.72
C LEU A 110 4.03 -0.15 -1.48
N THR A 111 3.69 -1.44 -1.55
CA THR A 111 2.96 -2.15 -0.50
C THR A 111 3.69 -2.08 0.83
N GLN A 112 4.98 -2.39 0.86
CA GLN A 112 5.78 -2.38 2.08
C GLN A 112 6.00 -0.97 2.62
N LEU A 113 6.25 -0.01 1.74
CA LEU A 113 6.43 1.40 2.10
C LEU A 113 5.17 1.95 2.80
N LEU A 114 4.00 1.73 2.20
CA LEU A 114 2.73 2.21 2.76
C LEU A 114 2.36 1.48 4.06
N LYS A 115 2.67 0.17 4.18
CA LYS A 115 2.52 -0.56 5.45
C LYS A 115 3.40 0.04 6.54
N ALA A 116 4.67 0.30 6.24
CA ALA A 116 5.61 0.89 7.20
C ALA A 116 5.17 2.29 7.65
N GLN A 117 4.72 3.14 6.72
CA GLN A 117 4.19 4.47 7.03
C GLN A 117 2.95 4.40 7.94
N ARG A 118 2.01 3.50 7.65
CA ARG A 118 0.82 3.31 8.51
C ARG A 118 1.21 2.83 9.90
N MET A 119 2.15 1.89 10.02
CA MET A 119 2.62 1.42 11.32
C MET A 119 3.31 2.52 12.13
N ALA A 120 4.10 3.38 11.49
CA ALA A 120 4.73 4.52 12.14
C ALA A 120 3.68 5.51 12.68
N ALA A 121 2.69 5.86 11.86
CA ALA A 121 1.57 6.71 12.27
C ALA A 121 0.76 6.10 13.43
N TRP A 122 0.48 4.79 13.39
CA TRP A 122 -0.20 4.09 14.48
C TRP A 122 0.57 4.10 15.79
N ARG A 123 1.90 3.95 15.75
CA ARG A 123 2.73 4.04 16.96
C ARG A 123 2.62 5.40 17.65
N GLU A 124 2.61 6.46 16.87
CA GLU A 124 2.44 7.83 17.38
C GLU A 124 1.08 8.00 18.06
N VAL A 125 -0.01 7.58 17.39
CA VAL A 125 -1.38 7.63 17.93
C VAL A 125 -1.50 6.80 19.20
N ALA A 126 -1.01 5.56 19.19
CA ALA A 126 -1.05 4.66 20.36
C ALA A 126 -0.30 5.24 21.56
N ARG A 127 0.87 5.85 21.33
CA ARG A 127 1.64 6.53 22.37
C ARG A 127 0.85 7.69 22.97
N ARG A 128 0.23 8.51 22.13
CA ARG A 128 -0.59 9.64 22.58
C ARG A 128 -1.79 9.19 23.41
N ILE A 129 -2.52 8.17 22.92
CA ILE A 129 -3.65 7.59 23.63
C ILE A 129 -3.20 7.04 24.99
N ALA A 130 -2.09 6.30 25.05
CA ALA A 130 -1.56 5.79 26.31
C ALA A 130 -1.28 6.91 27.32
N HIS A 131 -0.70 8.03 26.88
CA HIS A 131 -0.48 9.20 27.74
C HIS A 131 -1.79 9.86 28.17
N GLU A 132 -2.76 10.02 27.27
CA GLU A 132 -4.05 10.65 27.56
C GLU A 132 -4.92 9.77 28.50
N ILE A 133 -4.78 8.44 28.46
CA ILE A 133 -5.43 7.52 29.41
C ILE A 133 -4.70 7.54 30.76
N LYS A 134 -3.38 7.55 30.78
CA LYS A 134 -2.60 7.56 32.03
C LYS A 134 -2.89 8.81 32.86
N ASN A 135 -3.09 9.96 32.22
CA ASN A 135 -3.30 11.24 32.90
C ASN A 135 -4.51 11.23 33.86
N PRO A 136 -5.72 10.76 33.49
CA PRO A 136 -6.83 10.68 34.45
C PRO A 136 -6.72 9.47 35.39
N LEU A 137 -6.10 8.36 34.97
CA LEU A 137 -5.99 7.17 35.80
C LEU A 137 -5.06 7.38 37.01
N THR A 138 -3.96 8.09 36.83
CA THR A 138 -3.00 8.36 37.93
C THR A 138 -3.66 9.06 39.12
N PRO A 139 -4.42 10.17 39.00
CA PRO A 139 -5.08 10.81 40.11
C PRO A 139 -6.23 9.96 40.69
N ILE A 140 -6.91 9.15 39.91
CA ILE A 140 -7.93 8.21 40.39
C ILE A 140 -7.29 7.16 41.28
N GLN A 141 -6.20 6.54 40.84
CA GLN A 141 -5.44 5.56 41.62
C GLN A 141 -4.93 6.14 42.91
N LEU A 142 -4.35 7.36 42.87
CA LEU A 142 -3.90 8.05 44.07
C LEU A 142 -5.04 8.36 45.06
N SER A 143 -6.21 8.72 44.52
CA SER A 143 -7.40 8.98 45.33
C SER A 143 -7.92 7.70 46.01
N ALA A 144 -7.97 6.60 45.28
CA ALA A 144 -8.33 5.28 45.81
C ALA A 144 -7.35 4.83 46.88
N GLN A 145 -6.04 4.97 46.68
CA GLN A 145 -5.02 4.66 47.68
C GLN A 145 -5.12 5.53 48.92
N ARG A 146 -5.44 6.84 48.79
CA ARG A 146 -5.67 7.74 49.95
C ARG A 146 -6.91 7.33 50.74
N LEU A 147 -8.00 6.97 50.09
CA LEU A 147 -9.20 6.46 50.73
C LEU A 147 -8.91 5.18 51.46
N ARG A 148 -8.19 4.23 50.85
CA ARG A 148 -7.77 2.99 51.51
C ARG A 148 -6.97 3.26 52.77
N ARG A 149 -5.91 4.07 52.72
CA ARG A 149 -5.08 4.41 53.88
C ARG A 149 -5.84 5.07 55.00
N ARG A 150 -6.86 5.91 54.69
CA ARG A 150 -7.61 6.68 55.70
C ARG A 150 -8.68 5.87 56.39
N TYR A 151 -9.25 4.88 55.71
CA TYR A 151 -10.44 4.19 56.19
C TYR A 151 -10.23 2.68 56.39
N LEU A 152 -9.08 2.12 56.03
CA LEU A 152 -8.80 0.69 56.18
C LEU A 152 -9.07 0.15 57.57
N ASP A 153 -8.69 0.91 58.60
CA ASP A 153 -8.88 0.52 60.04
C ASP A 153 -10.35 0.66 60.51
N ARG A 154 -11.23 1.22 59.70
CA ARG A 154 -12.65 1.45 60.06
C ARG A 154 -13.59 0.43 59.42
N PHE A 155 -13.11 -0.34 58.47
CA PHE A 155 -13.86 -1.42 57.85
C PHE A 155 -13.52 -2.74 58.56
N SER A 156 -14.55 -3.54 58.86
CA SER A 156 -14.36 -4.88 59.39
C SER A 156 -13.78 -5.82 58.32
N ALA A 157 -13.15 -6.90 58.72
CA ALA A 157 -12.53 -7.87 57.83
C ALA A 157 -13.49 -8.50 56.81
N ASP A 158 -14.81 -8.28 56.94
CA ASP A 158 -15.85 -8.78 56.04
C ASP A 158 -16.20 -7.80 54.90
N ASP A 159 -15.61 -6.60 54.82
CA ASP A 159 -15.84 -5.63 53.73
C ASP A 159 -14.91 -5.88 52.55
N ILE A 160 -15.07 -7.07 51.97
CA ILE A 160 -14.32 -7.53 50.78
C ILE A 160 -14.41 -6.54 49.61
N VAL A 161 -15.60 -5.92 49.40
CA VAL A 161 -15.84 -4.97 48.28
C VAL A 161 -14.95 -3.74 48.36
N PHE A 162 -14.65 -3.20 49.56
CA PHE A 162 -13.77 -2.04 49.72
C PHE A 162 -12.33 -2.39 49.33
N ASP A 163 -11.87 -3.58 49.72
CA ASP A 163 -10.53 -4.05 49.39
C ASP A 163 -10.36 -4.35 47.89
N GLU A 164 -11.32 -5.02 47.28
CA GLU A 164 -11.33 -5.28 45.82
C GLU A 164 -11.35 -3.99 44.99
N CYS A 165 -12.14 -2.98 45.39
CA CYS A 165 -12.23 -1.70 44.66
C CYS A 165 -11.01 -0.80 44.82
N THR A 166 -10.20 -0.99 45.86
CA THR A 166 -9.06 -0.11 46.17
C THR A 166 -7.70 -0.78 45.98
N THR A 167 -7.66 -2.09 45.71
CA THR A 167 -6.47 -2.84 45.37
C THR A 167 -6.34 -2.92 43.88
N MET A 168 -5.51 -2.09 43.24
CA MET A 168 -5.06 -2.17 41.84
C MET A 168 -3.56 -2.39 41.81
#